data_23b32d8248aee1243d56aca2a37f37aa
#
_entry.id   23b32d8248aee1243d56aca2a37f37aa
#
_cell.length_a   1.000
_cell.length_b   1.000
_cell.length_c   1.000
_cell.angle_alpha   90.00
_cell.angle_beta   90.00
_cell.angle_gamma   90.00
#
_symmetry.space_group_name_H-M   'P 1'
#
loop_
_entity.id
_entity.type
_entity.pdbx_description
1 polymer ?
#
loop_
_entity_poly.entity_id
_entity_poly.type
_entity_poly.pdbx_seq_one_letter_code
_entity_poly.pdbx_strand_id
1 'polypeptide(L)'
;MTKLVDVPTQFDDRSFDQFAAAFGRASADGGRLLFDAHATEWASPYGLVGLLAAGQAARSPAGEPPLLTVPTAPEVLSYWGRSGFFRGARELFEIHGKFPRAQAVTDSDVLLPVTAVRAAEDVHDVVGHIQQRAIAILSSELGIDPKATMGFAMALSEACQNIVEHAGTGGWVAVQSYHWRRRLARRVVVI
;
A
#
# COMPACT_ATOMS: atom_id res chain seq x y z
N MET A 1 -5.75 25.13 -11.12
CA MET A 1 -6.08 25.29 -9.69
C MET A 1 -5.82 23.94 -9.02
N THR A 2 -5.11 23.94 -7.87
CA THR A 2 -4.85 22.71 -7.10
C THR A 2 -6.01 22.44 -6.15
N LYS A 3 -6.47 21.19 -6.08
CA LYS A 3 -7.57 20.77 -5.19
C LYS A 3 -7.04 19.86 -4.12
N LEU A 4 -7.51 20.07 -2.89
CA LEU A 4 -7.09 19.32 -1.72
C LEU A 4 -7.92 18.06 -1.54
N VAL A 5 -7.25 16.96 -1.24
CA VAL A 5 -7.83 15.68 -0.81
C VAL A 5 -7.14 15.31 0.51
N ASP A 6 -7.85 15.45 1.62
CA ASP A 6 -7.30 15.09 2.93
C ASP A 6 -7.15 13.57 3.04
N VAL A 7 -5.96 13.12 3.42
CA VAL A 7 -5.72 11.72 3.82
C VAL A 7 -6.13 11.58 5.29
N PRO A 8 -6.98 10.60 5.63
CA PRO A 8 -7.48 10.44 6.99
C PRO A 8 -6.38 10.33 8.05
N THR A 9 -6.65 10.86 9.25
CA THR A 9 -5.76 10.73 10.42
C THR A 9 -5.49 9.26 10.76
N GLN A 10 -6.55 8.43 10.73
CA GLN A 10 -6.47 6.98 10.83
C GLN A 10 -6.88 6.42 9.47
N PHE A 11 -5.90 6.01 8.66
CA PHE A 11 -6.14 5.63 7.27
C PHE A 11 -6.17 4.12 7.09
N ASP A 12 -7.36 3.55 7.15
CA ASP A 12 -7.64 2.11 7.09
C ASP A 12 -8.87 1.80 6.21
N ASP A 13 -9.34 0.55 6.25
CA ASP A 13 -10.53 0.08 5.56
C ASP A 13 -11.81 0.84 5.95
N ARG A 14 -11.89 1.35 7.18
CA ARG A 14 -13.09 2.06 7.69
C ARG A 14 -13.16 3.51 7.19
N SER A 15 -12.02 4.15 7.03
CA SER A 15 -11.93 5.54 6.58
C SER A 15 -11.80 5.66 5.05
N PHE A 16 -11.53 4.54 4.37
CA PHE A 16 -11.23 4.55 2.94
C PHE A 16 -12.39 5.02 2.07
N ASP A 17 -13.62 4.62 2.37
CA ASP A 17 -14.80 5.04 1.58
C ASP A 17 -14.99 6.56 1.59
N GLN A 18 -14.76 7.20 2.75
CA GLN A 18 -14.80 8.65 2.87
C GLN A 18 -13.70 9.32 2.06
N PHE A 19 -12.48 8.79 2.11
CA PHE A 19 -11.36 9.24 1.30
C PHE A 19 -11.64 9.09 -0.19
N ALA A 20 -12.12 7.92 -0.64
CA ALA A 20 -12.45 7.65 -2.03
C ALA A 20 -13.55 8.59 -2.55
N ALA A 21 -14.57 8.87 -1.74
CA ALA A 21 -15.62 9.83 -2.09
C ALA A 21 -15.07 11.26 -2.22
N ALA A 22 -14.16 11.69 -1.34
CA ALA A 22 -13.51 13.00 -1.42
C ALA A 22 -12.62 13.10 -2.67
N PHE A 23 -11.84 12.07 -2.95
CA PHE A 23 -11.04 11.95 -4.17
C PHE A 23 -11.90 12.02 -5.43
N GLY A 24 -13.01 11.27 -5.49
CA GLY A 24 -13.94 11.28 -6.63
C GLY A 24 -14.50 12.67 -6.92
N ARG A 25 -14.92 13.40 -5.88
CA ARG A 25 -15.41 14.79 -6.02
C ARG A 25 -14.30 15.72 -6.52
N ALA A 26 -13.11 15.64 -5.95
CA ALA A 26 -11.99 16.50 -6.34
C ALA A 26 -11.54 16.22 -7.79
N SER A 27 -11.61 14.97 -8.24
CA SER A 27 -11.22 14.56 -9.60
C SER A 27 -12.22 14.99 -10.67
N ALA A 28 -13.54 15.03 -10.34
CA ALA A 28 -14.60 15.30 -11.30
C ALA A 28 -14.47 16.65 -12.02
N ASP A 29 -13.99 17.66 -11.33
CA ASP A 29 -13.90 19.02 -11.88
C ASP A 29 -12.55 19.30 -12.58
N GLY A 30 -11.66 18.32 -12.70
CA GLY A 30 -10.33 18.49 -13.27
C GLY A 30 -9.36 19.31 -12.40
N GLY A 31 -8.12 19.47 -12.85
CA GLY A 31 -7.05 20.16 -12.15
C GLY A 31 -6.09 19.22 -11.44
N ARG A 32 -5.03 19.80 -10.87
CA ARG A 32 -4.01 19.04 -10.15
C ARG A 32 -4.49 18.76 -8.73
N LEU A 33 -4.31 17.54 -8.25
CA LEU A 33 -4.69 17.15 -6.89
C LEU A 33 -3.51 17.27 -5.94
N LEU A 34 -3.80 17.66 -4.68
CA LEU A 34 -2.89 17.58 -3.55
C LEU A 34 -3.49 16.61 -2.52
N PHE A 35 -2.84 15.48 -2.32
CA PHE A 35 -3.14 14.56 -1.24
C PHE A 35 -2.40 15.02 0.01
N ASP A 36 -3.14 15.44 1.01
CA ASP A 36 -2.56 15.98 2.23
C ASP A 36 -2.57 14.97 3.36
N ALA A 37 -1.42 14.35 3.62
CA ALA A 37 -1.22 13.38 4.68
C ALA A 37 -0.52 13.94 5.92
N HIS A 38 -0.34 15.28 6.03
CA HIS A 38 0.44 15.87 7.13
C HIS A 38 -0.13 15.50 8.50
N ALA A 39 -1.45 15.36 8.64
CA ALA A 39 -2.14 15.02 9.87
C ALA A 39 -2.36 13.49 10.06
N THR A 40 -1.85 12.66 9.16
CA THR A 40 -2.01 11.21 9.29
C THR A 40 -1.15 10.68 10.44
N GLU A 41 -1.80 10.05 11.41
CA GLU A 41 -1.18 9.47 12.61
C GLU A 41 -1.00 7.95 12.49
N TRP A 42 -1.76 7.32 11.61
CA TRP A 42 -1.64 5.90 11.33
C TRP A 42 -2.20 5.55 9.95
N ALA A 43 -1.58 4.57 9.28
CA ALA A 43 -2.09 4.02 8.04
C ALA A 43 -1.91 2.49 8.01
N SER A 44 -2.94 1.78 7.57
CA SER A 44 -2.83 0.35 7.28
C SER A 44 -2.20 0.12 5.91
N PRO A 45 -1.76 -1.10 5.57
CA PRO A 45 -1.39 -1.45 4.20
C PRO A 45 -2.51 -1.14 3.20
N TYR A 46 -3.77 -1.32 3.59
CA TYR A 46 -4.94 -0.98 2.78
C TYR A 46 -4.96 0.51 2.42
N GLY A 47 -4.79 1.39 3.41
CA GLY A 47 -4.70 2.82 3.17
C GLY A 47 -3.54 3.19 2.25
N LEU A 48 -2.35 2.61 2.47
CA LEU A 48 -1.16 2.90 1.66
C LEU A 48 -1.32 2.45 0.20
N VAL A 49 -1.83 1.24 -0.03
CA VAL A 49 -2.13 0.73 -1.38
C VAL A 49 -3.21 1.59 -2.04
N GLY A 50 -4.27 1.93 -1.31
CA GLY A 50 -5.33 2.79 -1.80
C GLY A 50 -4.85 4.20 -2.16
N LEU A 51 -3.91 4.77 -1.41
CA LEU A 51 -3.31 6.08 -1.74
C LEU A 51 -2.50 6.02 -3.04
N LEU A 52 -1.74 4.93 -3.26
CA LEU A 52 -1.02 4.74 -4.52
C LEU A 52 -1.98 4.56 -5.70
N ALA A 53 -3.04 3.77 -5.52
CA ALA A 53 -4.07 3.60 -6.54
C ALA A 53 -4.76 4.93 -6.88
N ALA A 54 -5.08 5.76 -5.88
CA ALA A 54 -5.62 7.09 -6.08
C ALA A 54 -4.63 8.01 -6.81
N GLY A 55 -3.35 7.97 -6.45
CA GLY A 55 -2.29 8.71 -7.14
C GLY A 55 -2.12 8.30 -8.60
N GLN A 56 -2.22 7.01 -8.88
CA GLN A 56 -2.18 6.47 -10.25
C GLN A 56 -3.37 6.96 -11.08
N ALA A 57 -4.57 6.98 -10.48
CA ALA A 57 -5.79 7.46 -11.13
C ALA A 57 -5.86 9.00 -11.27
N ALA A 58 -5.10 9.73 -10.44
CA ALA A 58 -5.13 11.20 -10.36
C ALA A 58 -4.27 11.92 -11.40
N ARG A 59 -3.65 11.21 -12.35
CA ARG A 59 -2.83 11.86 -13.37
C ARG A 59 -3.65 12.85 -14.19
N SER A 60 -3.21 14.11 -14.17
CA SER A 60 -3.82 15.16 -14.95
C SER A 60 -3.69 14.88 -16.47
N PRO A 61 -4.66 15.30 -17.30
CA PRO A 61 -4.53 15.27 -18.76
C PRO A 61 -3.28 16.01 -19.26
N ALA A 62 -2.77 17.00 -18.51
CA ALA A 62 -1.54 17.71 -18.79
C ALA A 62 -0.27 16.90 -18.44
N GLY A 63 -0.41 15.69 -17.87
CA GLY A 63 0.70 14.83 -17.48
C GLY A 63 1.41 15.21 -16.18
N GLU A 64 0.95 16.27 -15.49
CA GLU A 64 1.52 16.64 -14.19
C GLU A 64 1.15 15.61 -13.11
N PRO A 65 2.15 15.13 -12.33
CA PRO A 65 1.86 14.23 -11.22
C PRO A 65 1.07 14.95 -10.13
N PRO A 66 0.16 14.27 -9.41
CA PRO A 66 -0.46 14.83 -8.22
C PRO A 66 0.59 15.13 -7.13
N LEU A 67 0.26 16.05 -6.25
CA LEU A 67 1.10 16.42 -5.10
C LEU A 67 0.77 15.51 -3.91
N LEU A 68 1.76 15.22 -3.08
CA LEU A 68 1.61 14.49 -1.83
C LEU A 68 2.39 15.20 -0.73
N THR A 69 1.72 15.65 0.35
CA THR A 69 2.41 15.98 1.60
C THR A 69 2.54 14.73 2.46
N VAL A 70 3.67 14.59 3.15
CA VAL A 70 3.94 13.41 3.98
C VAL A 70 3.52 13.64 5.43
N PRO A 71 3.26 12.58 6.21
CA PRO A 71 2.98 12.70 7.65
C PRO A 71 4.07 13.45 8.40
N THR A 72 3.68 14.24 9.40
CA THR A 72 4.63 14.96 10.26
C THR A 72 5.17 14.10 11.39
N ALA A 73 4.43 13.06 11.83
CA ALA A 73 4.84 12.15 12.88
C ALA A 73 5.98 11.24 12.40
N PRO A 74 7.17 11.27 13.05
CA PRO A 74 8.35 10.53 12.60
C PRO A 74 8.14 9.01 12.56
N GLU A 75 7.38 8.46 13.50
CA GLU A 75 7.06 7.04 13.57
C GLU A 75 6.18 6.58 12.41
N VAL A 76 5.19 7.40 12.01
CA VAL A 76 4.34 7.13 10.86
C VAL A 76 5.14 7.19 9.57
N LEU A 77 5.96 8.24 9.45
CA LEU A 77 6.84 8.43 8.30
C LEU A 77 7.85 7.28 8.16
N SER A 78 8.42 6.82 9.28
CA SER A 78 9.31 5.65 9.33
C SER A 78 8.59 4.37 8.90
N TYR A 79 7.35 4.17 9.36
CA TYR A 79 6.52 3.03 8.94
C TYR A 79 6.25 3.06 7.43
N TRP A 80 5.84 4.21 6.86
CA TRP A 80 5.64 4.35 5.42
C TRP A 80 6.92 4.03 4.64
N GLY A 81 8.09 4.40 5.17
CA GLY A 81 9.38 4.04 4.59
C GLY A 81 9.63 2.54 4.57
N ARG A 82 9.44 1.87 5.73
CA ARG A 82 9.64 0.42 5.87
C ARG A 82 8.62 -0.40 5.10
N SER A 83 7.39 0.08 4.97
CA SER A 83 6.35 -0.60 4.17
C SER A 83 6.64 -0.61 2.67
N GLY A 84 7.64 0.14 2.20
CA GLY A 84 7.95 0.26 0.77
C GLY A 84 7.12 1.31 0.03
N PHE A 85 6.22 2.04 0.71
CA PHE A 85 5.32 3.01 0.11
C PHE A 85 6.05 4.05 -0.76
N PHE A 86 7.14 4.64 -0.26
CA PHE A 86 7.86 5.69 -1.01
C PHE A 86 8.51 5.22 -2.30
N ARG A 87 8.69 3.90 -2.51
CA ARG A 87 9.16 3.39 -3.80
C ARG A 87 8.13 3.65 -4.89
N GLY A 88 6.87 3.28 -4.65
CA GLY A 88 5.77 3.54 -5.58
C GLY A 88 5.39 5.01 -5.63
N ALA A 89 5.36 5.68 -4.49
CA ALA A 89 4.94 7.08 -4.40
C ALA A 89 5.83 8.02 -5.24
N ARG A 90 7.13 7.77 -5.34
CA ARG A 90 8.06 8.57 -6.17
C ARG A 90 7.76 8.51 -7.67
N GLU A 91 7.13 7.44 -8.12
CA GLU A 91 6.75 7.28 -9.53
C GLU A 91 5.44 8.00 -9.86
N LEU A 92 4.61 8.22 -8.83
CA LEU A 92 3.24 8.71 -8.99
C LEU A 92 3.06 10.17 -8.57
N PHE A 93 3.79 10.61 -7.55
CA PHE A 93 3.58 11.89 -6.89
C PHE A 93 4.81 12.80 -6.95
N GLU A 94 4.56 14.09 -7.00
CA GLU A 94 5.51 15.09 -6.52
C GLU A 94 5.37 15.20 -5.00
N ILE A 95 6.38 14.72 -4.26
CA ILE A 95 6.32 14.56 -2.81
C ILE A 95 6.89 15.78 -2.11
N HIS A 96 6.11 16.37 -1.21
CA HIS A 96 6.49 17.51 -0.39
C HIS A 96 6.73 17.09 1.06
N GLY A 97 7.87 17.51 1.61
CA GLY A 97 8.31 17.20 2.96
C GLY A 97 9.59 16.35 2.99
N LYS A 98 10.12 16.17 4.18
CA LYS A 98 11.29 15.30 4.39
C LYS A 98 10.79 13.86 4.59
N PHE A 99 11.27 12.94 3.79
CA PHE A 99 10.93 11.52 3.92
C PHE A 99 12.17 10.64 3.75
N PRO A 100 12.19 9.43 4.34
CA PRO A 100 13.35 8.55 4.28
C PRO A 100 13.69 8.20 2.83
N ARG A 101 14.99 8.22 2.50
CA ARG A 101 15.48 7.50 1.32
C ARG A 101 15.19 6.02 1.56
N ALA A 102 14.94 5.25 0.48
CA ALA A 102 14.55 3.85 0.56
C ALA A 102 15.33 3.10 1.65
N GLN A 103 14.65 2.71 2.73
CA GLN A 103 15.20 1.85 3.75
C GLN A 103 15.08 0.40 3.27
N ALA A 104 16.11 -0.39 3.55
CA ALA A 104 15.97 -1.84 3.41
C ALA A 104 14.81 -2.30 4.31
N VAL A 105 13.92 -3.14 3.77
CA VAL A 105 12.86 -3.75 4.55
C VAL A 105 13.53 -4.76 5.50
N THR A 106 13.84 -4.33 6.71
CA THR A 106 14.55 -5.12 7.71
C THR A 106 13.65 -5.69 8.78
N ASP A 107 12.34 -5.36 8.76
CA ASP A 107 11.48 -5.68 9.88
C ASP A 107 10.55 -6.87 9.62
N SER A 108 10.38 -7.67 10.67
CA SER A 108 9.65 -8.95 10.68
C SER A 108 8.16 -8.82 10.36
N ASP A 109 7.58 -7.63 10.52
CA ASP A 109 6.13 -7.44 10.38
C ASP A 109 5.67 -7.22 8.94
N VAL A 110 6.58 -6.81 8.04
CA VAL A 110 6.28 -6.62 6.61
C VAL A 110 6.67 -7.88 5.85
N LEU A 111 5.67 -8.69 5.48
CA LEU A 111 5.87 -9.93 4.73
C LEU A 111 6.17 -9.65 3.25
N LEU A 112 5.39 -8.74 2.66
CA LEU A 112 5.62 -8.18 1.35
C LEU A 112 5.49 -6.67 1.45
N PRO A 113 6.54 -5.89 1.15
CA PRO A 113 6.41 -4.44 1.03
C PRO A 113 5.43 -4.09 -0.09
N VAL A 114 4.93 -2.87 -0.07
CA VAL A 114 4.08 -2.36 -1.15
C VAL A 114 4.82 -2.52 -2.48
N THR A 115 4.26 -3.35 -3.34
CA THR A 115 4.87 -3.78 -4.60
C THR A 115 3.90 -3.55 -5.75
N ALA A 116 4.42 -3.01 -6.85
CA ALA A 116 3.64 -2.85 -8.09
C ALA A 116 3.45 -4.20 -8.77
N VAL A 117 2.25 -4.43 -9.33
CA VAL A 117 1.92 -5.57 -10.18
C VAL A 117 1.42 -5.00 -11.51
N ARG A 118 2.23 -5.08 -12.56
CA ARG A 118 1.96 -4.46 -13.87
C ARG A 118 1.88 -5.47 -15.00
N ALA A 119 2.57 -6.60 -14.83
CA ALA A 119 2.69 -7.65 -15.83
C ALA A 119 2.70 -9.03 -15.17
N ALA A 120 2.56 -10.07 -15.97
CA ALA A 120 2.55 -11.46 -15.48
C ALA A 120 3.86 -11.86 -14.77
N GLU A 121 4.98 -11.29 -15.20
CA GLU A 121 6.29 -11.48 -14.59
C GLU A 121 6.31 -10.96 -13.14
N ASP A 122 5.69 -9.79 -12.89
CA ASP A 122 5.56 -9.22 -11.54
C ASP A 122 4.78 -10.15 -10.60
N VAL A 123 3.74 -10.83 -11.12
CA VAL A 123 2.95 -11.82 -10.35
C VAL A 123 3.85 -12.95 -9.89
N HIS A 124 4.70 -13.46 -10.77
CA HIS A 124 5.62 -14.56 -10.44
C HIS A 124 6.62 -14.15 -9.34
N ASP A 125 7.19 -12.95 -9.44
CA ASP A 125 8.12 -12.40 -8.45
C ASP A 125 7.44 -12.18 -7.09
N VAL A 126 6.23 -11.62 -7.08
CA VAL A 126 5.44 -11.40 -5.86
C VAL A 126 5.13 -12.74 -5.17
N VAL A 127 4.65 -13.72 -5.91
CA VAL A 127 4.32 -15.05 -5.37
C VAL A 127 5.58 -15.74 -4.86
N GLY A 128 6.71 -15.68 -5.59
CA GLY A 128 7.98 -16.24 -5.19
C GLY A 128 8.51 -15.64 -3.88
N HIS A 129 8.47 -14.31 -3.75
CA HIS A 129 8.86 -13.62 -2.53
C HIS A 129 7.99 -14.00 -1.33
N ILE A 130 6.68 -14.12 -1.54
CA ILE A 130 5.76 -14.50 -0.47
C ILE A 130 5.95 -15.95 -0.10
N GLN A 131 6.11 -16.87 -1.04
CA GLN A 131 6.37 -18.27 -0.72
C GLN A 131 7.62 -18.42 0.13
N GLN A 132 8.71 -17.72 -0.17
CA GLN A 132 9.94 -17.79 0.62
C GLN A 132 9.78 -17.20 2.02
N ARG A 133 9.14 -16.04 2.16
CA ARG A 133 9.01 -15.35 3.46
C ARG A 133 7.81 -15.84 4.26
N ALA A 134 6.69 -16.14 3.61
CA ALA A 134 5.48 -16.62 4.29
C ALA A 134 5.68 -18.03 4.86
N ILE A 135 6.35 -18.93 4.16
CA ILE A 135 6.68 -20.26 4.69
C ILE A 135 7.52 -20.12 5.96
N ALA A 136 8.51 -19.24 5.97
CA ALA A 136 9.35 -19.05 7.14
C ALA A 136 8.56 -18.43 8.32
N ILE A 137 7.73 -17.42 8.10
CA ILE A 137 7.06 -16.67 9.17
C ILE A 137 5.70 -17.31 9.53
N LEU A 138 4.91 -17.76 8.56
CA LEU A 138 3.61 -18.33 8.82
C LEU A 138 3.71 -19.70 9.50
N SER A 139 4.67 -20.53 9.12
CA SER A 139 4.86 -21.83 9.75
C SER A 139 5.64 -21.75 11.07
N SER A 140 6.70 -20.96 11.15
CA SER A 140 7.56 -20.91 12.35
C SER A 140 7.01 -20.02 13.47
N GLU A 141 6.41 -18.89 13.13
CA GLU A 141 5.97 -17.91 14.11
C GLU A 141 4.45 -17.96 14.38
N LEU A 142 3.65 -18.34 13.38
CA LEU A 142 2.19 -18.38 13.50
C LEU A 142 1.65 -19.80 13.67
N GLY A 143 2.46 -20.84 13.50
CA GLY A 143 2.03 -22.22 13.58
C GLY A 143 0.98 -22.60 12.53
N ILE A 144 0.96 -21.87 11.39
CA ILE A 144 0.01 -22.12 10.31
C ILE A 144 0.43 -23.38 9.55
N ASP A 145 -0.52 -24.28 9.33
CA ASP A 145 -0.35 -25.51 8.57
C ASP A 145 0.24 -25.20 7.16
N PRO A 146 1.24 -25.96 6.70
CA PRO A 146 1.81 -25.84 5.35
C PRO A 146 0.75 -25.84 4.22
N LYS A 147 -0.36 -26.61 4.39
CA LYS A 147 -1.46 -26.63 3.45
C LYS A 147 -2.20 -25.27 3.39
N ALA A 148 -2.43 -24.65 4.55
CA ALA A 148 -3.03 -23.33 4.62
C ALA A 148 -2.11 -22.25 4.03
N THR A 149 -0.79 -22.36 4.22
CA THR A 149 0.21 -21.47 3.62
C THR A 149 0.21 -21.58 2.10
N MET A 150 0.08 -22.78 1.56
CA MET A 150 -0.04 -22.99 0.11
C MET A 150 -1.34 -22.40 -0.43
N GLY A 151 -2.46 -22.61 0.26
CA GLY A 151 -3.76 -22.01 -0.12
C GLY A 151 -3.70 -20.47 -0.15
N PHE A 152 -3.00 -19.87 0.82
CA PHE A 152 -2.76 -18.44 0.86
C PHE A 152 -1.94 -17.96 -0.34
N ALA A 153 -0.84 -18.65 -0.69
CA ALA A 153 -0.02 -18.31 -1.85
C ALA A 153 -0.81 -18.40 -3.17
N MET A 154 -1.68 -19.41 -3.30
CA MET A 154 -2.55 -19.55 -4.46
C MET A 154 -3.58 -18.41 -4.55
N ALA A 155 -4.24 -18.07 -3.44
CA ALA A 155 -5.21 -16.97 -3.41
C ALA A 155 -4.55 -15.62 -3.75
N LEU A 156 -3.32 -15.40 -3.29
CA LEU A 156 -2.57 -14.20 -3.62
C LEU A 156 -2.15 -14.17 -5.10
N SER A 157 -1.71 -15.31 -5.65
CA SER A 157 -1.42 -15.44 -7.08
C SER A 157 -2.62 -15.07 -7.93
N GLU A 158 -3.79 -15.62 -7.58
CA GLU A 158 -5.06 -15.31 -8.23
C GLU A 158 -5.42 -13.82 -8.15
N ALA A 159 -5.29 -13.22 -6.95
CA ALA A 159 -5.55 -11.80 -6.77
C ALA A 159 -4.61 -10.92 -7.62
N CYS A 160 -3.32 -11.25 -7.66
CA CYS A 160 -2.35 -10.51 -8.49
C CYS A 160 -2.63 -10.70 -9.99
N GLN A 161 -3.03 -11.91 -10.40
CA GLN A 161 -3.37 -12.20 -11.78
C GLN A 161 -4.62 -11.42 -12.22
N ASN A 162 -5.61 -11.31 -11.36
CA ASN A 162 -6.80 -10.48 -11.60
C ASN A 162 -6.44 -8.99 -11.80
N ILE A 163 -5.42 -8.47 -11.11
CA ILE A 163 -4.92 -7.11 -11.36
C ILE A 163 -4.41 -6.99 -12.80
N VAL A 164 -3.57 -7.93 -13.25
CA VAL A 164 -2.97 -7.87 -14.59
C VAL A 164 -4.01 -8.04 -15.69
N GLU A 165 -4.96 -8.96 -15.50
CA GLU A 165 -5.94 -9.31 -16.53
C GLU A 165 -7.10 -8.30 -16.62
N HIS A 166 -7.50 -7.68 -15.51
CA HIS A 166 -8.74 -6.92 -15.45
C HIS A 166 -8.57 -5.43 -15.13
N ALA A 167 -7.48 -5.02 -14.47
CA ALA A 167 -7.31 -3.62 -14.13
C ALA A 167 -6.85 -2.74 -15.30
N GLY A 168 -6.22 -3.30 -16.33
CA GLY A 168 -5.75 -2.57 -17.52
C GLY A 168 -4.62 -1.55 -17.27
N THR A 169 -4.36 -1.21 -16.03
CA THR A 169 -3.36 -0.20 -15.61
C THR A 169 -2.33 -0.75 -14.61
N GLY A 170 -2.42 -2.04 -14.28
CA GLY A 170 -1.72 -2.62 -13.15
C GLY A 170 -2.28 -2.16 -11.81
N GLY A 171 -1.69 -2.62 -10.72
CA GLY A 171 -2.11 -2.32 -9.36
C GLY A 171 -0.97 -2.48 -8.36
N TRP A 172 -1.35 -2.56 -7.09
CA TRP A 172 -0.42 -2.61 -5.96
C TRP A 172 -0.83 -3.71 -5.01
N VAL A 173 0.14 -4.38 -4.44
CA VAL A 173 -0.08 -5.41 -3.43
C VAL A 173 0.83 -5.18 -2.23
N ALA A 174 0.32 -5.48 -1.04
CA ALA A 174 1.10 -5.47 0.18
C ALA A 174 0.63 -6.59 1.12
N VAL A 175 1.54 -7.20 1.86
CA VAL A 175 1.22 -8.20 2.87
C VAL A 175 1.93 -7.85 4.16
N GLN A 176 1.18 -7.75 5.23
CA GLN A 176 1.71 -7.41 6.54
C GLN A 176 1.11 -8.29 7.62
N SER A 177 1.92 -8.68 8.61
CA SER A 177 1.44 -9.30 9.83
C SER A 177 1.32 -8.25 10.93
N TYR A 178 0.27 -8.37 11.76
CA TYR A 178 0.08 -7.54 12.94
C TYR A 178 0.15 -8.39 14.19
N HIS A 179 0.99 -7.98 15.14
CA HIS A 179 1.04 -8.57 16.48
C HIS A 179 0.27 -7.70 17.46
N TRP A 180 -0.96 -8.12 17.79
CA TRP A 180 -1.80 -7.40 18.75
C TRP A 180 -1.45 -7.81 20.17
N ARG A 181 -0.45 -7.14 20.78
CA ARG A 181 0.04 -7.44 22.13
C ARG A 181 -1.05 -7.54 23.19
N ARG A 182 -2.13 -6.76 23.07
CA ARG A 182 -3.26 -6.77 24.04
C ARG A 182 -4.22 -7.95 23.85
N ARG A 183 -4.21 -8.66 22.72
CA ARG A 183 -5.16 -9.76 22.43
C ARG A 183 -4.49 -11.11 22.23
N LEU A 184 -3.17 -11.20 22.36
CA LEU A 184 -2.38 -12.40 22.03
C LEU A 184 -2.73 -13.00 20.64
N ALA A 185 -3.21 -12.16 19.73
CA ALA A 185 -3.66 -12.56 18.41
C ALA A 185 -2.74 -11.95 17.34
N ARG A 186 -2.35 -12.77 16.37
CA ARG A 186 -1.66 -12.33 15.16
C ARG A 186 -2.66 -12.31 14.01
N ARG A 187 -2.53 -11.31 13.14
CA ARG A 187 -3.37 -11.16 11.96
C ARG A 187 -2.50 -10.87 10.76
N VAL A 188 -2.72 -11.60 9.67
CA VAL A 188 -2.13 -11.32 8.36
C VAL A 188 -3.17 -10.55 7.54
N VAL A 189 -2.75 -9.44 6.96
CA VAL A 189 -3.58 -8.62 6.07
C VAL A 189 -2.94 -8.61 4.70
N VAL A 190 -3.71 -8.98 3.70
CA VAL A 190 -3.36 -8.93 2.27
C VAL A 190 -4.24 -7.88 1.61
N ILE A 191 -3.66 -7.09 0.78
CA ILE A 191 -4.34 -6.04 0.03
C ILE A 191 -3.84 -6.07 -1.40
#